data_3e1781e7bf81a32b3329c90568986dbd
#
_entry.id   3e1781e7bf81a32b3329c90568986dbd
#
_cell.length_a   1.000
_cell.length_b   1.000
_cell.length_c   1.000
_cell.angle_alpha   90.00
_cell.angle_beta   90.00
_cell.angle_gamma   90.00
#
_symmetry.space_group_name_H-M   'P 1'
#
loop_
_entity.id
_entity.type
_entity.pdbx_description
1 polymer ?
#
loop_
_entity_poly.entity_id
_entity_poly.type
_entity_poly.pdbx_seq_one_letter_code
_entity_poly.pdbx_strand_id
1 'polypeptide(L)'
;MRKFLFLLFSFVTLQQMSAQEHTAYSRYGLGSAFDNNNAQSAQMGGLGAAFQSAETVNSLNPASYGALQMTTLDVGFSGNFATVKTQTQKAKQNSFSLNYLSLFFPIKKYWVTGASLLPFSAKDYFISQTTAFDTATAVRFEYEGSGALYNLSWGNGFRYKGFSVGLNMGYLFGKLNNNTLAYQLNQYGSY
;
A
#
# COMPACT_ATOMS: atom_id res chain seq x y z
N MET A 1 32.16 -8.42 0.14
CA MET A 1 31.38 -8.18 -1.07
C MET A 1 30.39 -9.31 -1.41
N ARG A 2 30.79 -10.59 -1.47
CA ARG A 2 29.86 -11.72 -1.79
C ARG A 2 28.68 -11.85 -0.82
N LYS A 3 28.86 -11.63 0.49
CA LYS A 3 27.76 -11.70 1.48
C LYS A 3 26.76 -10.55 1.35
N PHE A 4 27.20 -9.38 0.89
CA PHE A 4 26.34 -8.22 0.65
C PHE A 4 25.49 -8.41 -0.63
N LEU A 5 26.04 -9.06 -1.64
CA LEU A 5 25.33 -9.44 -2.86
C LEU A 5 24.23 -10.48 -2.59
N PHE A 6 24.46 -11.42 -1.67
CA PHE A 6 23.47 -12.41 -1.27
C PHE A 6 22.29 -11.78 -0.51
N LEU A 7 22.54 -10.78 0.33
CA LEU A 7 21.50 -10.01 1.03
C LEU A 7 20.66 -9.18 0.05
N LEU A 8 21.30 -8.58 -0.94
CA LEU A 8 20.61 -7.82 -2.00
C LEU A 8 19.74 -8.74 -2.89
N PHE A 9 20.25 -9.94 -3.22
CA PHE A 9 19.52 -10.92 -4.02
C PHE A 9 18.34 -11.53 -3.27
N SER A 10 18.48 -11.76 -1.95
CA SER A 10 17.39 -12.21 -1.08
C SER A 10 16.26 -11.16 -0.98
N PHE A 11 16.58 -9.88 -1.08
CA PHE A 11 15.59 -8.81 -1.04
C PHE A 11 14.77 -8.71 -2.33
N VAL A 12 15.35 -9.08 -3.48
CA VAL A 12 14.67 -9.06 -4.79
C VAL A 12 13.65 -10.19 -4.93
N THR A 13 13.83 -11.32 -4.23
CA THR A 13 12.89 -12.45 -4.28
C THR A 13 11.64 -12.29 -3.40
N LEU A 14 11.59 -11.29 -2.54
CA LEU A 14 10.42 -10.95 -1.71
C LEU A 14 9.29 -10.22 -2.48
N GLN A 15 9.49 -9.93 -3.75
CA GLN A 15 8.54 -9.19 -4.61
C GLN A 15 7.23 -9.94 -4.94
N GLN A 16 7.06 -11.19 -4.49
CA GLN A 16 5.87 -11.99 -4.78
C GLN A 16 4.84 -12.03 -3.64
N MET A 17 4.98 -11.19 -2.63
CA MET A 17 3.96 -11.08 -1.59
C MET A 17 2.83 -10.16 -2.07
N SER A 18 1.88 -10.74 -2.80
CA SER A 18 0.61 -10.10 -3.11
C SER A 18 -0.23 -10.03 -1.85
N ALA A 19 -0.01 -8.99 -1.07
CA ALA A 19 -0.82 -8.70 0.09
C ALA A 19 -1.86 -7.67 -0.29
N GLN A 20 -2.98 -8.13 -0.82
CA GLN A 20 -4.03 -7.26 -1.33
C GLN A 20 -5.33 -7.55 -0.58
N GLU A 21 -6.04 -6.50 -0.19
CA GLU A 21 -7.38 -6.61 0.32
C GLU A 21 -8.34 -6.77 -0.86
N HIS A 22 -8.93 -7.95 -1.03
CA HIS A 22 -9.97 -8.18 -2.02
C HIS A 22 -11.20 -7.33 -1.70
N THR A 23 -11.33 -6.20 -2.37
CA THR A 23 -12.49 -5.33 -2.22
C THR A 23 -13.03 -4.89 -3.57
N ALA A 24 -14.34 -5.06 -3.78
CA ALA A 24 -15.01 -4.62 -4.99
C ALA A 24 -14.88 -3.10 -5.23
N TYR A 25 -14.69 -2.32 -4.18
CA TYR A 25 -14.51 -0.87 -4.27
C TYR A 25 -13.18 -0.48 -4.95
N SER A 26 -12.16 -1.35 -4.93
CA SER A 26 -10.88 -1.10 -5.62
C SER A 26 -11.00 -1.08 -7.15
N ARG A 27 -12.17 -1.43 -7.72
CA ARG A 27 -12.45 -1.35 -9.16
C ARG A 27 -12.35 0.08 -9.69
N TYR A 28 -12.71 1.07 -8.89
CA TYR A 28 -12.81 2.46 -9.33
C TYR A 28 -11.50 3.23 -9.14
N GLY A 29 -11.26 4.21 -10.02
CA GLY A 29 -10.12 5.12 -9.95
C GLY A 29 -8.77 4.39 -9.92
N LEU A 30 -7.93 4.78 -9.00
CA LEU A 30 -6.60 4.18 -8.76
C LEU A 30 -6.63 2.99 -7.79
N GLY A 31 -7.81 2.48 -7.41
CA GLY A 31 -7.96 1.42 -6.44
C GLY A 31 -8.18 1.92 -5.02
N SER A 32 -7.99 1.05 -4.05
CA SER A 32 -8.07 1.40 -2.62
C SER A 32 -6.76 2.08 -2.18
N ALA A 33 -6.88 3.25 -1.57
CA ALA A 33 -5.75 3.99 -1.04
C ALA A 33 -5.26 3.34 0.27
N PHE A 34 -3.96 3.41 0.51
CA PHE A 34 -3.36 3.01 1.78
C PHE A 34 -3.27 4.19 2.75
N ASP A 35 -3.52 3.91 4.01
CA ASP A 35 -3.23 4.84 5.10
C ASP A 35 -1.73 4.83 5.37
N ASN A 36 -1.05 5.95 5.10
CA ASN A 36 0.40 6.09 5.26
C ASN A 36 0.79 6.42 6.72
N ASN A 37 0.06 5.85 7.69
CA ASN A 37 0.36 6.01 9.10
C ASN A 37 1.54 5.11 9.49
N ASN A 38 2.50 5.66 10.25
CA ASN A 38 3.47 4.82 10.94
C ASN A 38 2.79 4.06 12.09
N ALA A 39 3.43 3.01 12.61
CA ALA A 39 2.85 2.15 13.65
C ALA A 39 2.45 2.94 14.91
N GLN A 40 3.21 3.96 15.29
CA GLN A 40 2.93 4.80 16.44
C GLN A 40 1.71 5.70 16.20
N SER A 41 1.61 6.33 15.02
CA SER A 41 0.45 7.12 14.63
C SER A 41 -0.82 6.26 14.55
N ALA A 42 -0.72 5.05 14.00
CA ALA A 42 -1.84 4.11 13.91
C ALA A 42 -2.39 3.71 15.29
N GLN A 43 -1.51 3.47 16.27
CA GLN A 43 -1.91 3.18 17.65
C GLN A 43 -2.63 4.36 18.34
N MET A 44 -2.37 5.59 17.89
CA MET A 44 -3.03 6.81 18.37
C MET A 44 -4.25 7.20 17.52
N GLY A 45 -4.83 6.26 16.76
CA GLY A 45 -5.99 6.53 15.92
C GLY A 45 -5.69 7.33 14.65
N GLY A 46 -4.47 7.25 14.12
CA GLY A 46 -4.07 7.95 12.88
C GLY A 46 -3.63 9.39 13.09
N LEU A 47 -3.34 9.81 14.34
CA LEU A 47 -2.78 11.13 14.62
C LEU A 47 -1.41 11.29 13.95
N GLY A 48 -1.34 12.12 12.92
CA GLY A 48 -0.10 12.35 12.17
C GLY A 48 0.24 13.82 11.96
N ALA A 49 -0.77 14.71 11.84
CA ALA A 49 -0.55 16.08 11.42
C ALA A 49 0.35 16.90 12.37
N ALA A 50 0.19 16.73 13.68
CA ALA A 50 0.98 17.46 14.69
C ALA A 50 1.98 16.58 15.45
N PHE A 51 2.01 15.28 15.13
CA PHE A 51 2.87 14.33 15.83
C PHE A 51 4.34 14.50 15.41
N GLN A 52 5.22 14.64 16.39
CA GLN A 52 6.67 14.69 16.21
C GLN A 52 7.34 13.70 17.16
N SER A 53 8.30 12.96 16.65
CA SER A 53 9.11 12.02 17.43
C SER A 53 10.60 12.25 17.15
N ALA A 54 11.42 11.95 18.14
CA ALA A 54 12.87 11.97 17.99
C ALA A 54 13.41 10.68 17.34
N GLU A 55 12.59 9.62 17.27
CA GLU A 55 13.00 8.26 16.94
C GLU A 55 12.26 7.66 15.75
N THR A 56 11.03 8.12 15.46
CA THR A 56 10.18 7.55 14.40
C THR A 56 9.88 8.57 13.32
N VAL A 57 9.79 8.09 12.08
CA VAL A 57 9.51 8.90 10.90
C VAL A 57 8.01 9.10 10.74
N ASN A 58 7.55 10.35 10.70
CA ASN A 58 6.16 10.67 10.40
C ASN A 58 6.03 11.21 8.97
N SER A 59 5.69 10.34 8.01
CA SER A 59 5.56 10.67 6.59
C SER A 59 4.38 11.59 6.28
N LEU A 60 3.39 11.72 7.18
CA LEU A 60 2.24 12.59 7.01
C LEU A 60 2.58 14.06 7.23
N ASN A 61 3.63 14.35 8.02
CA ASN A 61 4.07 15.71 8.30
C ASN A 61 5.58 15.85 8.10
N PRO A 62 6.05 16.31 6.93
CA PRO A 62 7.47 16.44 6.67
C PRO A 62 8.19 17.44 7.59
N ALA A 63 7.47 18.40 8.19
CA ALA A 63 8.07 19.32 9.17
C ALA A 63 8.52 18.57 10.45
N SER A 64 7.95 17.40 10.74
CA SER A 64 8.33 16.57 11.88
C SER A 64 9.72 15.94 11.74
N TYR A 65 10.25 15.81 10.53
CA TYR A 65 11.57 15.20 10.30
C TYR A 65 12.68 15.97 11.02
N GLY A 66 12.53 17.31 11.12
CA GLY A 66 13.48 18.14 11.87
C GLY A 66 13.56 17.84 13.38
N ALA A 67 12.66 16.98 13.92
CA ALA A 67 12.70 16.53 15.30
C ALA A 67 13.56 15.28 15.52
N LEU A 68 13.86 14.52 14.46
CA LEU A 68 14.69 13.31 14.55
C LEU A 68 16.10 13.65 15.03
N GLN A 69 16.58 12.89 16.02
CA GLN A 69 17.88 13.12 16.64
C GLN A 69 18.94 12.12 16.22
N MET A 70 18.53 11.00 15.61
CA MET A 70 19.40 9.94 15.16
C MET A 70 19.02 9.43 13.77
N THR A 71 19.95 8.70 13.14
CA THR A 71 19.63 7.96 11.92
C THR A 71 18.58 6.90 12.24
N THR A 72 17.45 6.99 11.56
CA THR A 72 16.29 6.15 11.81
C THR A 72 15.98 5.33 10.56
N LEU A 73 16.03 4.01 10.70
CA LEU A 73 15.44 3.05 9.77
C LEU A 73 14.11 2.60 10.38
N ASP A 74 13.02 2.92 9.72
CA ASP A 74 11.68 2.61 10.19
C ASP A 74 10.97 1.74 9.16
N VAL A 75 10.49 0.56 9.58
CA VAL A 75 9.86 -0.44 8.72
C VAL A 75 8.57 -0.89 9.38
N GLY A 76 7.47 -0.81 8.66
CA GLY A 76 6.17 -1.23 9.16
C GLY A 76 5.51 -2.27 8.28
N PHE A 77 4.92 -3.26 8.94
CA PHE A 77 4.10 -4.27 8.31
C PHE A 77 2.71 -4.26 8.93
N SER A 78 1.70 -4.62 8.14
CA SER A 78 0.35 -4.87 8.65
C SER A 78 -0.17 -6.22 8.20
N GLY A 79 -1.00 -6.82 9.05
CA GLY A 79 -1.78 -8.01 8.72
C GLY A 79 -3.26 -7.73 8.96
N ASN A 80 -4.09 -8.01 7.97
CA ASN A 80 -5.53 -7.91 8.09
C ASN A 80 -6.14 -9.31 7.99
N PHE A 81 -6.96 -9.67 9.00
CA PHE A 81 -7.64 -10.95 9.10
C PHE A 81 -9.14 -10.68 9.17
N ALA A 82 -9.81 -10.83 8.03
CA ALA A 82 -11.24 -10.57 7.94
C ALA A 82 -12.03 -11.85 7.69
N THR A 83 -13.24 -11.90 8.21
CA THR A 83 -14.22 -12.92 7.86
C THR A 83 -15.46 -12.24 7.31
N VAL A 84 -15.70 -12.41 6.03
CA VAL A 84 -16.91 -11.92 5.36
C VAL A 84 -17.97 -13.00 5.43
N LYS A 85 -19.15 -12.65 5.93
CA LYS A 85 -20.30 -13.54 6.02
C LYS A 85 -21.48 -12.96 5.26
N THR A 86 -22.10 -13.76 4.44
CA THR A 86 -23.44 -13.52 3.90
C THR A 86 -24.42 -14.45 4.58
N GLN A 87 -25.70 -14.37 4.25
CA GLN A 87 -26.71 -15.29 4.81
C GLN A 87 -26.42 -16.76 4.48
N THR A 88 -25.78 -17.04 3.34
CA THR A 88 -25.56 -18.39 2.83
C THR A 88 -24.09 -18.80 2.74
N GLN A 89 -23.15 -17.86 2.80
CA GLN A 89 -21.73 -18.12 2.57
C GLN A 89 -20.84 -17.43 3.61
N LYS A 90 -19.67 -18.01 3.82
CA LYS A 90 -18.64 -17.48 4.72
C LYS A 90 -17.29 -17.60 4.03
N ALA A 91 -16.59 -16.48 3.88
CA ALA A 91 -15.24 -16.41 3.32
C ALA A 91 -14.27 -15.82 4.36
N LYS A 92 -13.08 -16.39 4.44
CA LYS A 92 -11.97 -15.84 5.22
C LYS A 92 -11.02 -15.12 4.27
N GLN A 93 -10.62 -13.93 4.63
CA GLN A 93 -9.68 -13.11 3.89
C GLN A 93 -8.53 -12.73 4.81
N ASN A 94 -7.32 -13.10 4.41
CA ASN A 94 -6.11 -12.77 5.15
C ASN A 94 -5.18 -12.02 4.20
N SER A 95 -4.71 -10.86 4.62
CA SER A 95 -3.71 -10.09 3.87
C SER A 95 -2.55 -9.69 4.76
N PHE A 96 -1.37 -9.60 4.18
CA PHE A 96 -0.16 -9.12 4.85
C PHE A 96 0.56 -8.16 3.91
N SER A 97 0.90 -6.96 4.38
CA SER A 97 1.51 -5.92 3.56
C SER A 97 2.65 -5.20 4.26
N LEU A 98 3.61 -4.73 3.45
CA LEU A 98 4.59 -3.73 3.86
C LEU A 98 3.90 -2.37 3.81
N ASN A 99 3.79 -1.69 4.95
CA ASN A 99 3.12 -0.39 5.01
C ASN A 99 4.07 0.77 4.74
N TYR A 100 5.32 0.65 5.18
CA TYR A 100 6.32 1.66 4.93
C TYR A 100 7.74 1.12 5.15
N LEU A 101 8.66 1.68 4.41
CA LEU A 101 10.09 1.56 4.61
C LEU A 101 10.67 2.96 4.51
N SER A 102 11.27 3.46 5.58
CA SER A 102 11.80 4.81 5.65
C SER A 102 13.20 4.82 6.25
N LEU A 103 14.09 5.58 5.63
CA LEU A 103 15.44 5.80 6.12
C LEU A 103 15.72 7.30 6.13
N PHE A 104 15.90 7.85 7.32
CA PHE A 104 16.20 9.26 7.55
C PHE A 104 17.45 9.44 8.39
N PHE A 105 18.18 10.50 8.12
CA PHE A 105 19.40 10.82 8.85
C PHE A 105 19.55 12.33 9.03
N PRO A 106 19.94 12.78 10.23
CA PRO A 106 20.26 14.16 10.49
C PRO A 106 21.60 14.52 9.85
N ILE A 107 21.60 15.50 8.95
CA ILE A 107 22.83 16.07 8.37
C ILE A 107 23.43 17.11 9.31
N LYS A 108 22.55 17.89 9.92
CA LYS A 108 22.90 18.91 10.92
C LYS A 108 21.82 18.95 12.00
N LYS A 109 22.10 19.63 13.12
CA LYS A 109 21.16 19.80 14.23
C LYS A 109 19.80 20.40 13.84
N TYR A 110 19.75 21.06 12.69
CA TYR A 110 18.56 21.74 12.17
C TYR A 110 18.05 21.17 10.83
N TRP A 111 18.74 20.18 10.26
CA TRP A 111 18.38 19.62 8.95
C TRP A 111 18.47 18.10 8.93
N VAL A 112 17.35 17.47 8.60
CA VAL A 112 17.20 16.03 8.43
C VAL A 112 16.74 15.77 7.01
N THR A 113 17.29 14.75 6.38
CA THR A 113 16.88 14.28 5.05
C THR A 113 16.76 12.77 5.03
N GLY A 114 15.99 12.25 4.09
CA GLY A 114 15.83 10.82 3.94
C GLY A 114 14.89 10.43 2.81
N ALA A 115 14.69 9.14 2.69
CA ALA A 115 13.78 8.57 1.70
C ALA A 115 12.80 7.61 2.36
N SER A 116 11.61 7.54 1.79
CA SER A 116 10.55 6.59 2.19
C SER A 116 9.97 5.91 0.97
N LEU A 117 9.72 4.62 1.09
CA LEU A 117 8.92 3.84 0.16
C LEU A 117 7.60 3.49 0.84
N LEU A 118 6.51 3.97 0.27
CA LEU A 118 5.17 3.85 0.82
C LEU A 118 4.24 3.23 -0.23
N PRO A 119 3.38 2.26 0.08
CA PRO A 119 2.30 1.88 -0.80
C PRO A 119 1.34 3.07 -0.93
N PHE A 120 0.90 3.34 -2.16
CA PHE A 120 -0.03 4.43 -2.45
C PHE A 120 -1.44 3.92 -2.62
N SER A 121 -1.65 2.94 -3.50
CA SER A 121 -2.94 2.30 -3.73
C SER A 121 -2.77 0.91 -4.31
N ALA A 122 -3.80 0.07 -4.16
CA ALA A 122 -3.85 -1.24 -4.77
C ALA A 122 -5.23 -1.55 -5.36
N LYS A 123 -5.21 -2.38 -6.41
CA LYS A 123 -6.40 -3.00 -6.97
C LYS A 123 -6.33 -4.51 -6.75
N ASP A 124 -7.40 -5.04 -6.18
CA ASP A 124 -7.57 -6.47 -6.05
C ASP A 124 -9.07 -6.77 -5.94
N TYR A 125 -9.67 -7.06 -7.08
CA TYR A 125 -11.08 -7.43 -7.14
C TYR A 125 -11.31 -8.51 -8.18
N PHE A 126 -12.27 -9.36 -7.89
CA PHE A 126 -12.85 -10.29 -8.81
C PHE A 126 -14.38 -10.23 -8.70
N ILE A 127 -15.03 -9.85 -9.80
CA ILE A 127 -16.49 -9.71 -9.86
C ILE A 127 -16.97 -10.57 -11.02
N SER A 128 -17.86 -11.50 -10.74
CA SER A 128 -18.50 -12.35 -11.75
C SER A 128 -19.99 -12.03 -11.79
N GLN A 129 -20.49 -11.72 -12.99
CA GLN A 129 -21.91 -11.43 -13.25
C GLN A 129 -22.40 -12.24 -14.43
N THR A 130 -23.46 -13.01 -14.23
CA THR A 130 -24.10 -13.75 -15.31
C THR A 130 -25.37 -13.02 -15.71
N THR A 131 -25.51 -12.72 -17.01
CA THR A 131 -26.69 -12.10 -17.59
C THR A 131 -27.29 -13.06 -18.61
N ALA A 132 -28.52 -13.46 -18.39
CA ALA A 132 -29.28 -14.25 -19.35
C ALA A 132 -29.89 -13.32 -20.40
N PHE A 133 -29.64 -13.59 -21.66
CA PHE A 133 -30.20 -12.83 -22.79
C PHE A 133 -31.41 -13.53 -23.38
N ASP A 134 -31.46 -14.88 -23.26
CA ASP A 134 -32.55 -15.70 -23.75
C ASP A 134 -32.58 -17.01 -22.96
N THR A 135 -33.63 -17.83 -23.13
CA THR A 135 -33.80 -19.15 -22.47
C THR A 135 -32.65 -20.13 -22.75
N ALA A 136 -31.92 -19.92 -23.86
CA ALA A 136 -30.81 -20.80 -24.29
C ALA A 136 -29.41 -20.17 -24.19
N THR A 137 -29.32 -18.87 -23.95
CA THR A 137 -28.03 -18.17 -24.02
C THR A 137 -27.84 -17.26 -22.80
N ALA A 138 -26.82 -17.53 -22.02
CA ALA A 138 -26.37 -16.65 -20.95
C ALA A 138 -24.92 -16.25 -21.22
N VAL A 139 -24.55 -15.03 -20.84
CA VAL A 139 -23.18 -14.55 -20.90
C VAL A 139 -22.70 -14.25 -19.48
N ARG A 140 -21.58 -14.82 -19.14
CA ARG A 140 -20.89 -14.56 -17.88
C ARG A 140 -19.76 -13.56 -18.11
N PHE A 141 -19.86 -12.41 -17.46
CA PHE A 141 -18.82 -11.40 -17.43
C PHE A 141 -17.99 -11.58 -16.18
N GLU A 142 -16.67 -11.60 -16.35
CA GLU A 142 -15.71 -11.60 -15.25
C GLU A 142 -14.86 -10.34 -15.33
N TYR A 143 -14.86 -9.61 -14.25
CA TYR A 143 -14.08 -8.40 -14.08
C TYR A 143 -13.02 -8.66 -13.03
N GLU A 144 -11.75 -8.54 -13.42
CA GLU A 144 -10.61 -8.76 -12.57
C GLU A 144 -9.74 -7.51 -12.56
N GLY A 145 -9.34 -7.09 -11.37
CA GLY A 145 -8.36 -6.03 -11.20
C GLY A 145 -7.23 -6.47 -10.30
N SER A 146 -6.00 -6.12 -10.68
CA SER A 146 -4.81 -6.45 -9.91
C SER A 146 -3.74 -5.38 -10.04
N GLY A 147 -2.84 -5.35 -9.06
CA GLY A 147 -1.68 -4.47 -9.08
C GLY A 147 -1.66 -3.45 -7.96
N ALA A 148 -0.54 -2.75 -7.85
CA ALA A 148 -0.33 -1.74 -6.84
C ALA A 148 0.52 -0.58 -7.36
N LEU A 149 0.32 0.59 -6.76
CA LEU A 149 1.13 1.77 -6.93
C LEU A 149 1.90 2.04 -5.65
N TYR A 150 3.15 2.45 -5.81
CA TYR A 150 4.05 2.80 -4.72
C TYR A 150 4.54 4.23 -4.90
N ASN A 151 4.79 4.90 -3.80
CA ASN A 151 5.37 6.24 -3.76
C ASN A 151 6.76 6.17 -3.15
N LEU A 152 7.79 6.44 -3.97
CA LEU A 152 9.14 6.70 -3.47
C LEU A 152 9.24 8.19 -3.19
N SER A 153 9.39 8.54 -1.93
CA SER A 153 9.40 9.92 -1.46
C SER A 153 10.78 10.28 -0.91
N TRP A 154 11.29 11.43 -1.33
CA TRP A 154 12.45 12.08 -0.74
C TRP A 154 11.99 13.22 0.15
N GLY A 155 12.32 13.13 1.45
CA GLY A 155 11.89 14.05 2.48
C GLY A 155 13.02 14.92 3.00
N ASN A 156 12.72 16.19 3.27
CA ASN A 156 13.60 17.14 3.94
C ASN A 156 12.82 17.85 5.04
N GLY A 157 13.40 17.90 6.22
CA GLY A 157 12.86 18.64 7.36
C GLY A 157 13.90 19.60 7.93
N PHE A 158 13.49 20.82 8.17
CA PHE A 158 14.30 21.85 8.80
C PHE A 158 13.63 22.31 10.09
N ARG A 159 14.41 22.42 11.15
CA ARG A 159 13.94 22.91 12.44
C ARG A 159 14.90 23.98 12.97
N TYR A 160 14.36 25.16 13.22
CA TYR A 160 15.13 26.27 13.81
C TYR A 160 14.32 26.92 14.93
N LYS A 161 14.86 26.87 16.15
CA LYS A 161 14.18 27.34 17.37
C LYS A 161 12.80 26.70 17.52
N GLY A 162 11.71 27.46 17.46
CA GLY A 162 10.33 27.00 17.57
C GLY A 162 9.64 26.70 16.24
N PHE A 163 10.29 26.91 15.09
CA PHE A 163 9.72 26.70 13.76
C PHE A 163 10.25 25.42 13.12
N SER A 164 9.35 24.67 12.50
CA SER A 164 9.70 23.51 11.68
C SER A 164 9.02 23.63 10.32
N VAL A 165 9.76 23.34 9.26
CA VAL A 165 9.26 23.30 7.90
C VAL A 165 9.80 22.03 7.23
N GLY A 166 9.02 21.42 6.35
CA GLY A 166 9.43 20.24 5.62
C GLY A 166 8.81 20.15 4.24
N LEU A 167 9.48 19.39 3.39
CA LEU A 167 9.07 19.14 2.01
C LEU A 167 9.29 17.67 1.68
N ASN A 168 8.29 17.05 1.04
CA ASN A 168 8.40 15.75 0.40
C ASN A 168 8.30 15.91 -1.12
N MET A 169 9.22 15.27 -1.83
CA MET A 169 9.13 15.08 -3.27
C MET A 169 8.91 13.60 -3.54
N GLY A 170 7.77 13.25 -4.16
CA GLY A 170 7.38 11.87 -4.40
C GLY A 170 7.40 11.50 -5.86
N TYR A 171 7.83 10.27 -6.17
CA TYR A 171 7.71 9.63 -7.46
C TYR A 171 6.79 8.41 -7.35
N LEU A 172 5.68 8.47 -8.07
CA LEU A 172 4.68 7.40 -8.09
C LEU A 172 5.02 6.41 -9.20
N PHE A 173 5.09 5.12 -8.86
CA PHE A 173 5.37 4.05 -9.81
C PHE A 173 4.57 2.79 -9.49
N GLY A 174 4.48 1.88 -10.46
CA GLY A 174 3.74 0.63 -10.35
C GLY A 174 2.82 0.42 -11.54
N LYS A 175 1.97 -0.60 -11.47
CA LYS A 175 1.04 -0.94 -12.54
C LYS A 175 -0.28 -1.42 -11.95
N LEU A 176 -1.38 -0.92 -12.53
CA LEU A 176 -2.73 -1.39 -12.27
C LEU A 176 -3.30 -2.01 -13.54
N ASN A 177 -3.77 -3.24 -13.43
CA ASN A 177 -4.39 -3.97 -14.52
C ASN A 177 -5.90 -4.08 -14.28
N ASN A 178 -6.67 -3.98 -15.36
CA ASN A 178 -8.09 -4.28 -15.35
C ASN A 178 -8.37 -5.20 -16.54
N ASN A 179 -8.89 -6.37 -16.27
CA ASN A 179 -9.26 -7.35 -17.27
C ASN A 179 -10.78 -7.52 -17.25
N THR A 180 -11.37 -7.68 -18.42
CA THR A 180 -12.77 -8.04 -18.57
C THR A 180 -12.84 -9.20 -19.53
N LEU A 181 -13.40 -10.31 -19.07
CA LEU A 181 -13.60 -11.51 -19.85
C LEU A 181 -15.11 -11.76 -19.98
N ALA A 182 -15.54 -12.20 -21.16
CA ALA A 182 -16.92 -12.55 -21.40
C ALA A 182 -16.97 -14.00 -21.94
N TYR A 183 -17.70 -14.85 -21.24
CA TYR A 183 -17.88 -16.24 -21.60
C TYR A 183 -19.33 -16.47 -22.01
N GLN A 184 -19.54 -17.01 -23.18
CA GLN A 184 -20.87 -17.46 -23.59
C GLN A 184 -21.14 -18.85 -22.99
N LEU A 185 -22.18 -18.94 -22.19
CA LEU A 185 -22.64 -20.20 -21.60
C LEU A 185 -23.73 -20.78 -22.49
N ASN A 186 -23.45 -21.90 -23.14
CA ASN A 186 -24.44 -22.64 -23.88
C ASN A 186 -25.14 -23.63 -22.96
N GLN A 187 -26.40 -23.99 -23.27
CA GLN A 187 -27.26 -24.88 -22.49
C GLN A 187 -26.67 -26.31 -22.19
N TYR A 188 -25.53 -26.62 -22.80
CA TYR A 188 -24.84 -27.92 -22.67
C TYR A 188 -23.59 -27.90 -21.79
N GLY A 189 -23.34 -26.85 -21.05
CA GLY A 189 -22.32 -26.82 -19.98
C GLY A 189 -20.87 -27.06 -20.41
N SER A 190 -20.54 -26.87 -21.68
CA SER A 190 -19.18 -26.93 -22.18
C SER A 190 -18.64 -25.51 -22.41
N TYR A 191 -17.51 -25.23 -21.73
CA TYR A 191 -16.71 -24.03 -21.93
C TYR A 191 -16.00 -24.06 -23.26
#